data_7b284d4a17cfde7d1aad8497d0587989
#
_entry.id   7b284d4a17cfde7d1aad8497d0587989
#
_cell.length_a   1.000
_cell.length_b   1.000
_cell.length_c   1.000
_cell.angle_alpha   90.00
_cell.angle_beta   90.00
_cell.angle_gamma   90.00
#
_symmetry.space_group_name_H-M   'P 1'
#
loop_
_entity.id
_entity.type
_entity.pdbx_description
1 polymer ?
#
loop_
_entity_poly.entity_id
_entity_poly.type
_entity_poly.pdbx_seq_one_letter_code
_entity_poly.pdbx_strand_id
1 'polypeptide(L)'
;MALKKLSVIILLAGILLTACVKEPPVPVEKLFINGVIYTANQTQQVVTSIGITQDRLLYVGHAQDAKAVISSDTEIIDLKGKMVIPGLHDVHIHLPGIVETDNCDLAGQPFSLTDMIPRLQQCISRLNLLEGEWLTVAQWSYYTGNAPSETFPTIRSALDKVSQTHPIVLLADDGHHGAVNSFAMSLATDKKGLNIGLSKTTLNNEFAHLKALIGVDNTGEPNGVINEDARKIVNLPNLWGYPEIDLTIYNKIAQRLAASGITSVMDAALRADEIANFAKWAAQSPLTYRMTAAFYADFDDYRPNADQPISVDALMADLTAIQQRHEGVLNLKIDTAKIFVDGVIEGDPYSFPPMLPNAASLNNYLQPIFAIDSESEILSVVGYVDTDSDICVAVREKGAQSVSGSFDQSFLAEHGFLASQCFESNGILEREYEFIYHYTLALHAAGVNIHSHAIGDRAVRVALDTFEAAREANPDSDANFSIAHAQIIHPDDILRIADLDVAIAFTYSWIEPTTEYQMYVTPFIEPTFSEEDLYDPLGYVYKNTYPAASVLKAGGILVAGSDAPVEERDPRPMLNIEKAVTRKNDTTGRIFN
;
A
#
# COMPACT_ATOMS: atom_id res chain seq x y z
N MET A 1 -6.80 -13.53 -98.91
CA MET A 1 -8.11 -14.13 -98.62
C MET A 1 -8.28 -14.11 -97.12
N ALA A 2 -9.47 -13.83 -96.63
CA ALA A 2 -9.93 -13.71 -95.24
C ALA A 2 -9.58 -12.41 -94.46
N LEU A 3 -10.53 -11.49 -94.56
CA LEU A 3 -10.66 -10.32 -93.66
C LEU A 3 -10.94 -10.80 -92.23
N LYS A 4 -10.21 -10.27 -91.29
CA LYS A 4 -10.59 -10.30 -89.85
C LYS A 4 -11.06 -8.93 -89.40
N LYS A 5 -12.34 -8.90 -89.02
CA LYS A 5 -12.97 -7.71 -88.42
C LYS A 5 -12.38 -7.42 -87.06
N LEU A 6 -11.96 -6.19 -86.87
CA LEU A 6 -11.48 -5.65 -85.54
C LEU A 6 -12.69 -5.01 -84.85
N SER A 7 -13.21 -5.62 -83.79
CA SER A 7 -14.22 -5.00 -82.93
C SER A 7 -13.55 -4.22 -81.81
N VAL A 8 -13.75 -2.89 -81.82
CA VAL A 8 -13.31 -2.00 -80.75
C VAL A 8 -14.35 -2.03 -79.61
N ILE A 9 -13.99 -2.58 -78.44
CA ILE A 9 -14.77 -2.49 -77.22
C ILE A 9 -14.31 -1.26 -76.50
N ILE A 10 -15.17 -0.24 -76.40
CA ILE A 10 -14.97 0.95 -75.55
C ILE A 10 -15.40 0.57 -74.13
N LEU A 11 -14.45 0.41 -73.25
CA LEU A 11 -14.68 0.19 -71.83
C LEU A 11 -14.89 1.57 -71.15
N LEU A 12 -16.14 1.93 -70.85
CA LEU A 12 -16.47 3.06 -69.99
C LEU A 12 -16.11 2.69 -68.54
N ALA A 13 -14.98 3.17 -68.07
CA ALA A 13 -14.63 3.15 -66.66
C ALA A 13 -15.44 4.24 -65.94
N GLY A 14 -16.57 3.89 -65.36
CA GLY A 14 -17.29 4.74 -64.41
C GLY A 14 -16.51 4.85 -63.10
N ILE A 15 -15.87 6.01 -62.90
CA ILE A 15 -15.28 6.35 -61.61
C ILE A 15 -16.42 6.67 -60.66
N LEU A 16 -16.80 5.69 -59.85
CA LEU A 16 -17.62 5.90 -58.64
C LEU A 16 -16.80 6.73 -57.64
N LEU A 17 -16.96 8.02 -57.68
CA LEU A 17 -16.61 8.91 -56.59
C LEU A 17 -17.55 8.60 -55.41
N THR A 18 -17.18 7.66 -54.56
CA THR A 18 -17.76 7.56 -53.24
C THR A 18 -17.31 8.80 -52.45
N ALA A 19 -18.09 9.90 -52.56
CA ALA A 19 -18.00 10.97 -51.62
C ALA A 19 -18.25 10.35 -50.23
N CYS A 20 -17.23 10.36 -49.36
CA CYS A 20 -17.44 10.17 -47.93
C CYS A 20 -18.42 11.27 -47.48
N VAL A 21 -19.70 10.95 -47.50
CA VAL A 21 -20.71 11.77 -46.82
C VAL A 21 -20.38 11.62 -45.34
N LYS A 22 -19.71 12.64 -44.80
CA LYS A 22 -19.50 12.75 -43.36
C LYS A 22 -20.92 12.79 -42.79
N GLU A 23 -21.31 11.76 -42.06
CA GLU A 23 -22.59 11.80 -41.34
C GLU A 23 -22.69 13.10 -40.54
N PRO A 24 -23.85 13.79 -40.54
CA PRO A 24 -23.98 15.00 -39.75
C PRO A 24 -23.68 14.68 -38.29
N PRO A 25 -22.92 15.52 -37.61
CA PRO A 25 -22.58 15.27 -36.21
C PRO A 25 -23.86 15.12 -35.39
N VAL A 26 -23.89 14.11 -34.54
CA VAL A 26 -25.02 13.83 -33.64
C VAL A 26 -25.14 14.99 -32.64
N PRO A 27 -26.32 15.60 -32.46
CA PRO A 27 -26.51 16.64 -31.46
C PRO A 27 -26.24 16.13 -30.05
N VAL A 28 -25.64 16.97 -29.21
CA VAL A 28 -25.41 16.66 -27.81
C VAL A 28 -26.61 17.03 -26.94
N GLU A 29 -26.85 16.28 -25.88
CA GLU A 29 -27.91 16.60 -24.89
C GLU A 29 -27.52 17.80 -24.03
N LYS A 30 -26.26 17.86 -23.61
CA LYS A 30 -25.70 18.95 -22.80
C LYS A 30 -24.42 19.48 -23.43
N LEU A 31 -24.31 20.80 -23.53
CA LEU A 31 -23.12 21.49 -24.00
C LEU A 31 -22.63 22.46 -22.94
N PHE A 32 -21.46 22.18 -22.38
CA PHE A 32 -20.76 23.08 -21.47
C PHE A 32 -19.87 24.03 -22.29
N ILE A 33 -19.97 25.33 -22.03
CA ILE A 33 -19.25 26.40 -22.75
C ILE A 33 -18.52 27.34 -21.79
N ASN A 34 -17.58 28.12 -22.33
CA ASN A 34 -16.84 29.14 -21.59
C ASN A 34 -16.08 28.59 -20.37
N GLY A 35 -15.55 27.38 -20.46
CA GLY A 35 -14.71 26.77 -19.43
C GLY A 35 -13.21 26.86 -19.74
N VAL A 36 -12.39 26.54 -18.74
CA VAL A 36 -10.98 26.17 -18.90
C VAL A 36 -10.90 24.67 -18.68
N ILE A 37 -10.97 23.90 -19.78
CA ILE A 37 -11.19 22.46 -19.73
C ILE A 37 -9.90 21.74 -20.10
N TYR A 38 -9.29 21.07 -19.12
CA TYR A 38 -8.12 20.24 -19.30
C TYR A 38 -8.56 18.86 -19.79
N THR A 39 -8.07 18.45 -20.96
CA THR A 39 -8.51 17.19 -21.57
C THR A 39 -7.74 15.98 -21.04
N ALA A 40 -6.58 16.20 -20.43
CA ALA A 40 -5.63 15.17 -20.00
C ALA A 40 -5.28 14.15 -21.11
N ASN A 41 -5.38 14.58 -22.37
CA ASN A 41 -4.93 13.78 -23.51
C ASN A 41 -3.40 13.92 -23.70
N GLN A 42 -2.82 13.11 -24.59
CA GLN A 42 -1.37 13.12 -24.85
C GLN A 42 -0.81 14.50 -25.23
N THR A 43 -1.62 15.37 -25.83
CA THR A 43 -1.22 16.73 -26.18
C THR A 43 -1.48 17.76 -25.08
N GLN A 44 -2.04 17.34 -23.95
CA GLN A 44 -2.44 18.19 -22.80
C GLN A 44 -3.24 19.43 -23.24
N GLN A 45 -4.12 19.24 -24.19
CA GLN A 45 -4.91 20.31 -24.78
C GLN A 45 -5.88 20.92 -23.78
N VAL A 46 -5.95 22.25 -23.75
CA VAL A 46 -6.99 22.99 -23.04
C VAL A 46 -8.02 23.46 -24.04
N VAL A 47 -9.28 23.13 -23.77
CA VAL A 47 -10.43 23.53 -24.62
C VAL A 47 -11.43 24.36 -23.83
N THR A 48 -12.43 24.94 -24.51
CA THR A 48 -13.41 25.82 -23.86
C THR A 48 -14.82 25.23 -23.82
N SER A 49 -15.01 24.04 -24.42
CA SER A 49 -16.34 23.44 -24.51
C SER A 49 -16.26 21.93 -24.59
N ILE A 50 -17.22 21.25 -23.93
CA ILE A 50 -17.47 19.81 -24.06
C ILE A 50 -18.98 19.56 -24.21
N GLY A 51 -19.33 18.57 -25.02
CA GLY A 51 -20.69 18.13 -25.25
C GLY A 51 -20.89 16.68 -24.83
N ILE A 52 -21.95 16.43 -24.08
CA ILE A 52 -22.28 15.12 -23.48
C ILE A 52 -23.63 14.65 -23.99
N THR A 53 -23.70 13.36 -24.32
CA THR A 53 -24.96 12.64 -24.56
C THR A 53 -24.89 11.35 -23.78
N GLN A 54 -25.88 11.10 -22.94
CA GLN A 54 -25.90 10.00 -21.98
C GLN A 54 -24.59 10.00 -21.14
N ASP A 55 -23.77 8.97 -21.26
CA ASP A 55 -22.52 8.78 -20.53
C ASP A 55 -21.25 9.04 -21.38
N ARG A 56 -21.40 9.69 -22.57
CA ARG A 56 -20.32 9.86 -23.55
C ARG A 56 -20.03 11.34 -23.84
N LEU A 57 -18.72 11.65 -23.96
CA LEU A 57 -18.25 12.89 -24.53
C LEU A 57 -18.32 12.77 -26.06
N LEU A 58 -19.28 13.45 -26.70
CA LEU A 58 -19.42 13.48 -28.16
C LEU A 58 -18.74 14.69 -28.79
N TYR A 59 -18.48 15.72 -28.00
CA TYR A 59 -17.78 16.93 -28.45
C TYR A 59 -16.73 17.34 -27.43
N VAL A 60 -15.51 17.61 -27.90
CA VAL A 60 -14.40 18.21 -27.13
C VAL A 60 -13.73 19.23 -28.05
N GLY A 61 -13.76 20.53 -27.68
CA GLY A 61 -13.23 21.58 -28.54
C GLY A 61 -13.53 23.00 -28.04
N HIS A 62 -13.66 23.94 -29.00
CA HIS A 62 -13.96 25.33 -28.64
C HIS A 62 -15.42 25.66 -28.93
N ALA A 63 -16.02 26.52 -28.09
CA ALA A 63 -17.44 26.87 -28.17
C ALA A 63 -17.88 27.42 -29.55
N GLN A 64 -16.99 28.11 -30.27
CA GLN A 64 -17.24 28.63 -31.64
C GLN A 64 -17.49 27.51 -32.66
N ASP A 65 -16.88 26.33 -32.45
CA ASP A 65 -16.93 25.20 -33.37
C ASP A 65 -18.06 24.21 -32.99
N ALA A 66 -18.67 24.38 -31.81
CA ALA A 66 -19.70 23.50 -31.27
C ALA A 66 -21.05 23.62 -31.99
N LYS A 67 -21.25 24.59 -32.87
CA LYS A 67 -22.53 24.84 -33.55
C LYS A 67 -23.09 23.63 -34.30
N ALA A 68 -22.23 22.77 -34.80
CA ALA A 68 -22.62 21.57 -35.54
C ALA A 68 -23.26 20.48 -34.66
N VAL A 69 -23.05 20.52 -33.34
CA VAL A 69 -23.55 19.54 -32.39
C VAL A 69 -24.69 20.06 -31.51
N ILE A 70 -25.22 21.25 -31.82
CA ILE A 70 -26.33 21.89 -31.10
C ILE A 70 -27.65 21.61 -31.83
N SER A 71 -28.67 21.23 -31.08
CA SER A 71 -30.08 21.16 -31.53
C SER A 71 -30.95 22.06 -30.66
N SER A 72 -32.28 22.12 -30.98
CA SER A 72 -33.27 22.84 -30.15
C SER A 72 -33.37 22.25 -28.73
N ASP A 73 -32.99 20.99 -28.56
CA ASP A 73 -33.15 20.25 -27.31
C ASP A 73 -31.84 20.20 -26.50
N THR A 74 -30.75 20.78 -27.04
CA THR A 74 -29.45 20.84 -26.34
C THR A 74 -29.49 21.82 -25.18
N GLU A 75 -29.27 21.34 -23.95
CA GLU A 75 -29.06 22.19 -22.78
C GLU A 75 -27.69 22.84 -22.82
N ILE A 76 -27.63 24.17 -22.85
CA ILE A 76 -26.37 24.93 -22.84
C ILE A 76 -26.05 25.42 -21.44
N ILE A 77 -24.90 25.02 -20.91
CA ILE A 77 -24.43 25.33 -19.56
C ILE A 77 -23.18 26.21 -19.66
N ASP A 78 -23.27 27.46 -19.20
CA ASP A 78 -22.13 28.39 -19.16
C ASP A 78 -21.31 28.17 -17.91
N LEU A 79 -20.05 27.72 -18.08
CA LEU A 79 -19.09 27.49 -17.02
C LEU A 79 -18.50 28.76 -16.41
N LYS A 80 -18.69 29.93 -17.08
CA LYS A 80 -18.23 31.25 -16.57
C LYS A 80 -16.74 31.27 -16.20
N GLY A 81 -15.90 30.63 -17.00
CA GLY A 81 -14.46 30.54 -16.78
C GLY A 81 -14.02 29.51 -15.75
N LYS A 82 -14.92 28.70 -15.22
CA LYS A 82 -14.54 27.62 -14.29
C LYS A 82 -13.66 26.58 -14.95
N MET A 83 -12.73 26.03 -14.16
CA MET A 83 -11.89 24.90 -14.56
C MET A 83 -12.71 23.61 -14.55
N VAL A 84 -12.45 22.77 -15.54
CA VAL A 84 -12.96 21.38 -15.60
C VAL A 84 -11.77 20.46 -15.85
N ILE A 85 -11.73 19.38 -15.09
CA ILE A 85 -10.75 18.29 -15.25
C ILE A 85 -11.52 16.96 -15.38
N PRO A 86 -10.90 15.91 -15.91
CA PRO A 86 -11.44 14.55 -15.80
C PRO A 86 -11.69 14.17 -14.35
N GLY A 87 -12.64 13.27 -14.12
CA GLY A 87 -12.85 12.71 -12.77
C GLY A 87 -11.56 12.03 -12.30
N LEU A 88 -11.25 12.21 -11.02
CA LEU A 88 -10.01 11.67 -10.45
C LEU A 88 -10.14 10.16 -10.26
N HIS A 89 -9.02 9.46 -10.45
CA HIS A 89 -8.88 8.03 -10.20
C HIS A 89 -7.91 7.82 -9.05
N ASP A 90 -8.34 7.06 -8.05
CA ASP A 90 -7.47 6.57 -6.98
C ASP A 90 -7.21 5.09 -7.23
N VAL A 91 -5.97 4.74 -7.56
CA VAL A 91 -5.62 3.38 -7.98
C VAL A 91 -5.13 2.49 -6.84
N HIS A 92 -5.14 3.00 -5.61
CA HIS A 92 -4.80 2.25 -4.41
C HIS A 92 -5.43 2.92 -3.18
N ILE A 93 -6.50 2.35 -2.68
CA ILE A 93 -7.26 2.83 -1.52
C ILE A 93 -7.89 1.64 -0.79
N HIS A 94 -8.17 1.78 0.50
CA HIS A 94 -8.87 0.78 1.32
C HIS A 94 -10.21 1.37 1.80
N LEU A 95 -11.24 1.20 1.00
CA LEU A 95 -12.52 1.91 1.13
C LEU A 95 -13.19 1.78 2.50
N PRO A 96 -13.23 0.62 3.17
CA PRO A 96 -13.84 0.54 4.49
C PRO A 96 -13.14 1.44 5.52
N GLY A 97 -11.83 1.58 5.39
CA GLY A 97 -10.98 2.32 6.33
C GLY A 97 -11.11 3.84 6.24
N ILE A 98 -11.57 4.41 5.11
CA ILE A 98 -11.73 5.87 4.97
C ILE A 98 -12.92 6.43 5.75
N VAL A 99 -13.75 5.57 6.32
CA VAL A 99 -14.95 5.99 7.06
C VAL A 99 -14.67 6.02 8.54
N GLU A 100 -14.85 7.18 9.15
CA GLU A 100 -14.83 7.32 10.60
C GLU A 100 -16.00 6.55 11.23
N THR A 101 -15.68 5.80 12.27
CA THR A 101 -16.63 5.03 13.08
C THR A 101 -16.56 5.49 14.54
N ASP A 102 -17.51 5.07 15.37
CA ASP A 102 -17.49 5.37 16.81
C ASP A 102 -16.55 4.45 17.60
N ASN A 103 -15.37 4.18 17.04
CA ASN A 103 -14.31 3.41 17.69
C ASN A 103 -13.36 4.32 18.49
N CYS A 104 -12.40 3.70 19.19
CA CYS A 104 -11.26 4.44 19.71
C CYS A 104 -10.32 4.74 18.55
N ASP A 105 -10.07 6.00 18.27
CA ASP A 105 -9.34 6.46 17.09
C ASP A 105 -8.37 7.57 17.49
N LEU A 106 -7.09 7.44 17.12
CA LEU A 106 -6.05 8.43 17.39
C LEU A 106 -5.82 9.37 16.20
N ALA A 107 -6.49 9.12 15.07
CA ALA A 107 -6.49 9.97 13.87
C ALA A 107 -5.09 10.26 13.31
N GLY A 108 -4.14 9.34 13.40
CA GLY A 108 -2.75 9.53 12.96
C GLY A 108 -1.98 10.58 13.75
N GLN A 109 -2.54 11.07 14.87
CA GLN A 109 -1.88 12.13 15.64
C GLN A 109 -0.74 11.56 16.50
N PRO A 110 0.42 12.24 16.54
CA PRO A 110 1.52 11.85 17.38
C PRO A 110 1.21 12.14 18.86
N PHE A 111 1.15 11.10 19.66
CA PHE A 111 1.02 11.22 21.11
C PHE A 111 2.22 10.62 21.82
N SER A 112 2.75 11.30 22.84
CA SER A 112 3.69 10.66 23.75
C SER A 112 3.02 9.48 24.46
N LEU A 113 3.82 8.52 24.92
CA LEU A 113 3.31 7.40 25.72
C LEU A 113 2.48 7.87 26.92
N THR A 114 2.85 9.01 27.51
CA THR A 114 2.12 9.63 28.64
C THR A 114 0.79 10.22 28.19
N ASP A 115 0.76 10.97 27.10
CA ASP A 115 -0.44 11.70 26.65
C ASP A 115 -1.50 10.76 26.04
N MET A 116 -1.07 9.60 25.55
CA MET A 116 -1.97 8.56 25.02
C MET A 116 -2.85 7.96 26.12
N ILE A 117 -2.32 7.76 27.33
CA ILE A 117 -3.01 7.06 28.43
C ILE A 117 -4.40 7.63 28.73
N PRO A 118 -4.58 8.94 29.05
CA PRO A 118 -5.90 9.47 29.38
C PRO A 118 -6.89 9.37 28.20
N ARG A 119 -6.42 9.42 26.98
CA ARG A 119 -7.28 9.28 25.78
C ARG A 119 -7.82 7.87 25.66
N LEU A 120 -6.97 6.86 25.84
CA LEU A 120 -7.39 5.45 25.78
C LEU A 120 -8.31 5.10 26.96
N GLN A 121 -8.06 5.65 28.17
CA GLN A 121 -8.98 5.49 29.30
C GLN A 121 -10.34 6.14 29.04
N GLN A 122 -10.36 7.28 28.36
CA GLN A 122 -11.61 7.90 27.91
C GLN A 122 -12.34 7.02 26.90
N CYS A 123 -11.63 6.35 25.98
CA CYS A 123 -12.24 5.40 25.04
C CYS A 123 -12.95 4.24 25.77
N ILE A 124 -12.27 3.61 26.76
CA ILE A 124 -12.89 2.53 27.56
C ILE A 124 -14.20 3.01 28.19
N SER A 125 -14.16 4.22 28.80
CA SER A 125 -15.35 4.79 29.45
C SER A 125 -16.45 5.14 28.47
N ARG A 126 -16.13 5.76 27.33
CA ARG A 126 -17.08 6.19 26.29
C ARG A 126 -17.74 4.99 25.61
N LEU A 127 -16.98 3.95 25.32
CA LEU A 127 -17.47 2.74 24.68
C LEU A 127 -18.19 1.80 25.68
N ASN A 128 -18.15 2.12 26.99
CA ASN A 128 -18.72 1.30 28.06
C ASN A 128 -18.20 -0.15 28.04
N LEU A 129 -16.91 -0.35 27.76
CA LEU A 129 -16.32 -1.69 27.68
C LEU A 129 -16.38 -2.38 29.05
N LEU A 130 -16.77 -3.64 29.03
CA LEU A 130 -16.76 -4.51 30.22
C LEU A 130 -15.36 -5.12 30.40
N GLU A 131 -15.03 -5.50 31.63
CA GLU A 131 -13.77 -6.22 31.89
C GLU A 131 -13.64 -7.46 31.00
N GLY A 132 -12.48 -7.62 30.37
CA GLY A 132 -12.19 -8.69 29.42
C GLY A 132 -12.54 -8.34 27.95
N GLU A 133 -13.30 -7.27 27.69
CA GLU A 133 -13.55 -6.83 26.32
C GLU A 133 -12.36 -6.07 25.74
N TRP A 134 -12.14 -6.24 24.44
CA TRP A 134 -11.03 -5.60 23.74
C TRP A 134 -11.22 -4.09 23.60
N LEU A 135 -10.18 -3.32 23.91
CA LEU A 135 -10.01 -1.98 23.41
C LEU A 135 -9.18 -2.05 22.11
N THR A 136 -9.86 -1.93 20.98
CA THR A 136 -9.21 -1.77 19.68
C THR A 136 -9.06 -0.29 19.37
N VAL A 137 -7.83 0.15 19.15
CA VAL A 137 -7.47 1.55 18.87
C VAL A 137 -6.98 1.63 17.43
N ALA A 138 -7.64 2.42 16.62
CA ALA A 138 -7.29 2.63 15.22
C ALA A 138 -6.43 3.90 15.03
N GLN A 139 -5.74 3.97 13.88
CA GLN A 139 -4.97 5.14 13.45
C GLN A 139 -3.94 5.61 14.51
N TRP A 140 -3.21 4.66 15.04
CA TRP A 140 -2.06 4.95 15.89
C TRP A 140 -0.87 5.35 15.03
N SER A 141 -0.26 6.51 15.28
CA SER A 141 0.98 6.91 14.61
C SER A 141 2.15 6.10 15.17
N TYR A 142 2.72 5.23 14.36
CA TYR A 142 3.83 4.36 14.77
C TYR A 142 5.17 5.09 14.84
N TYR A 143 5.42 6.04 13.92
CA TYR A 143 6.74 6.68 13.76
C TYR A 143 6.97 7.88 14.67
N THR A 144 5.92 8.44 15.26
CA THR A 144 6.03 9.70 15.99
C THR A 144 5.41 9.61 17.37
N GLY A 145 6.11 10.15 18.37
CA GLY A 145 5.60 10.27 19.74
C GLY A 145 5.82 9.03 20.63
N ASN A 146 6.30 7.90 20.10
CA ASN A 146 6.40 6.64 20.85
C ASN A 146 7.73 6.44 21.59
N ALA A 147 8.54 7.49 21.73
CA ALA A 147 9.82 7.40 22.40
C ALA A 147 9.66 6.87 23.84
N PRO A 148 10.45 5.86 24.25
CA PRO A 148 10.51 5.40 25.63
C PRO A 148 10.93 6.50 26.57
N SER A 149 10.40 6.50 27.80
CA SER A 149 10.77 7.41 28.87
C SER A 149 11.15 6.63 30.14
N GLU A 150 11.71 7.32 31.13
CA GLU A 150 11.97 6.69 32.43
C GLU A 150 10.70 6.12 33.08
N THR A 151 9.54 6.77 32.86
CA THR A 151 8.25 6.33 33.40
C THR A 151 7.66 5.18 32.62
N PHE A 152 7.79 5.23 31.31
CA PHE A 152 7.27 4.21 30.38
C PHE A 152 8.40 3.73 29.45
N PRO A 153 9.21 2.77 29.89
CA PRO A 153 10.35 2.28 29.10
C PRO A 153 9.94 1.46 27.87
N THR A 154 8.66 1.08 27.75
CA THR A 154 8.11 0.37 26.61
C THR A 154 6.67 0.81 26.35
N ILE A 155 6.18 0.64 25.10
CA ILE A 155 4.77 0.87 24.76
C ILE A 155 3.85 -0.03 25.61
N ARG A 156 4.25 -1.28 25.87
CA ARG A 156 3.54 -2.20 26.77
C ARG A 156 3.30 -1.57 28.14
N SER A 157 4.33 -0.96 28.73
CA SER A 157 4.23 -0.37 30.07
C SER A 157 3.23 0.79 30.13
N ALA A 158 3.14 1.59 29.07
CA ALA A 158 2.14 2.65 28.94
C ALA A 158 0.72 2.07 28.78
N LEU A 159 0.55 1.06 27.94
CA LEU A 159 -0.74 0.39 27.73
C LEU A 159 -1.22 -0.34 28.99
N ASP A 160 -0.33 -0.95 29.77
CA ASP A 160 -0.64 -1.55 31.08
C ASP A 160 -1.15 -0.51 32.09
N LYS A 161 -0.69 0.75 31.96
CA LYS A 161 -1.19 1.86 32.77
C LYS A 161 -2.58 2.33 32.35
N VAL A 162 -2.96 2.12 31.08
CA VAL A 162 -4.33 2.39 30.59
C VAL A 162 -5.31 1.45 31.28
N SER A 163 -5.08 0.13 31.20
CA SER A 163 -5.90 -0.90 31.84
C SER A 163 -5.15 -2.21 32.01
N GLN A 164 -5.43 -2.89 33.13
CA GLN A 164 -4.99 -4.26 33.42
C GLN A 164 -6.13 -5.28 33.28
N THR A 165 -7.36 -4.80 33.05
CA THR A 165 -8.56 -5.65 32.94
C THR A 165 -9.17 -5.69 31.53
N HIS A 166 -8.62 -4.94 30.60
CA HIS A 166 -9.00 -4.93 29.19
C HIS A 166 -7.79 -5.31 28.33
N PRO A 167 -7.90 -6.27 27.43
CA PRO A 167 -6.88 -6.46 26.41
C PRO A 167 -6.92 -5.26 25.46
N ILE A 168 -5.74 -4.68 25.18
CA ILE A 168 -5.60 -3.47 24.37
C ILE A 168 -4.76 -3.79 23.15
N VAL A 169 -5.21 -3.36 21.98
CA VAL A 169 -4.42 -3.33 20.75
C VAL A 169 -4.45 -1.95 20.13
N LEU A 170 -3.28 -1.44 19.79
CA LEU A 170 -3.10 -0.32 18.88
C LEU A 170 -2.89 -0.90 17.48
N LEU A 171 -3.65 -0.44 16.52
CA LEU A 171 -3.47 -0.72 15.09
C LEU A 171 -2.94 0.56 14.45
N ALA A 172 -1.73 0.46 13.91
CA ALA A 172 -1.11 1.63 13.31
C ALA A 172 -1.85 2.09 12.05
N ASP A 173 -1.68 3.36 11.74
CA ASP A 173 -2.24 4.01 10.58
C ASP A 173 -1.68 3.46 9.25
N ASP A 174 -0.50 2.85 9.28
CA ASP A 174 0.13 2.18 8.13
C ASP A 174 -0.44 0.78 7.81
N GLY A 175 -1.28 0.23 8.69
CA GLY A 175 -1.87 -1.10 8.51
C GLY A 175 -0.95 -2.29 8.81
N HIS A 176 0.34 -2.08 9.05
CA HIS A 176 1.36 -3.12 9.24
C HIS A 176 1.82 -3.28 10.69
N HIS A 177 1.95 -2.18 11.42
CA HIS A 177 2.42 -2.20 12.79
C HIS A 177 1.28 -2.32 13.81
N GLY A 178 1.61 -2.83 14.98
CA GLY A 178 0.68 -2.90 16.10
C GLY A 178 1.38 -2.96 17.45
N ALA A 179 0.64 -2.60 18.49
CA ALA A 179 1.14 -2.75 19.86
C ALA A 179 0.05 -3.25 20.80
N VAL A 180 0.44 -4.01 21.83
CA VAL A 180 -0.47 -4.65 22.77
C VAL A 180 0.00 -4.51 24.21
N ASN A 181 -0.96 -4.53 25.15
CA ASN A 181 -0.65 -4.58 26.58
C ASN A 181 -0.36 -6.02 27.08
N SER A 182 0.09 -6.14 28.31
CA SER A 182 0.40 -7.43 28.93
C SER A 182 -0.82 -8.35 29.00
N PHE A 183 -2.04 -7.82 29.15
CA PHE A 183 -3.24 -8.66 29.15
C PHE A 183 -3.49 -9.27 27.75
N ALA A 184 -3.41 -8.49 26.70
CA ALA A 184 -3.53 -9.00 25.33
C ALA A 184 -2.44 -10.04 25.03
N MET A 185 -1.18 -9.79 25.43
CA MET A 185 -0.09 -10.75 25.30
C MET A 185 -0.39 -12.09 26.02
N SER A 186 -1.07 -12.04 27.16
CA SER A 186 -1.46 -13.26 27.89
C SER A 186 -2.48 -14.12 27.14
N LEU A 187 -3.16 -13.56 26.13
CA LEU A 187 -4.15 -14.26 25.30
C LEU A 187 -3.54 -14.94 24.07
N ALA A 188 -2.22 -14.80 23.84
CA ALA A 188 -1.56 -15.36 22.67
C ALA A 188 -1.71 -16.89 22.62
N THR A 189 -2.04 -17.40 21.42
CA THR A 189 -2.28 -18.83 21.18
C THR A 189 -1.25 -19.43 20.25
N ASP A 190 -0.93 -20.70 20.46
CA ASP A 190 -0.10 -21.48 19.54
C ASP A 190 -0.86 -21.87 18.25
N LYS A 191 -0.17 -22.51 17.32
CA LYS A 191 -0.76 -23.02 16.06
C LYS A 191 -1.91 -24.02 16.24
N LYS A 192 -2.12 -24.53 17.47
CA LYS A 192 -3.21 -25.45 17.81
C LYS A 192 -4.37 -24.73 18.51
N GLY A 193 -4.28 -23.41 18.66
CA GLY A 193 -5.27 -22.59 19.35
C GLY A 193 -5.22 -22.70 20.88
N LEU A 194 -4.14 -23.28 21.44
CA LEU A 194 -3.95 -23.32 22.89
C LEU A 194 -3.38 -21.98 23.36
N ASN A 195 -4.04 -21.37 24.34
CA ASN A 195 -3.54 -20.16 24.98
C ASN A 195 -2.27 -20.49 25.80
N ILE A 196 -1.13 -19.96 25.37
CA ILE A 196 0.18 -20.14 26.01
C ILE A 196 0.82 -18.82 26.44
N GLY A 197 0.24 -17.68 26.02
CA GLY A 197 0.75 -16.35 26.28
C GLY A 197 2.04 -16.04 25.52
N LEU A 198 2.26 -14.75 25.23
CA LEU A 198 3.49 -14.24 24.64
C LEU A 198 4.43 -13.76 25.77
N SER A 199 5.60 -14.33 25.85
CA SER A 199 6.65 -14.07 26.82
C SER A 199 8.02 -14.33 26.19
N LYS A 200 9.11 -13.94 26.84
CA LYS A 200 10.47 -14.31 26.42
C LYS A 200 10.62 -15.81 26.16
N THR A 201 10.02 -16.66 27.03
CA THR A 201 10.10 -18.11 26.87
C THR A 201 9.37 -18.58 25.62
N THR A 202 8.10 -18.22 25.43
CA THR A 202 7.31 -18.64 24.27
C THR A 202 7.80 -18.01 22.97
N LEU A 203 8.32 -16.77 23.01
CA LEU A 203 8.96 -16.13 21.86
C LEU A 203 10.22 -16.88 21.40
N ASN A 204 10.98 -17.49 22.32
CA ASN A 204 12.16 -18.26 21.98
C ASN A 204 11.85 -19.71 21.56
N ASN A 205 10.62 -20.18 21.75
CA ASN A 205 10.18 -21.54 21.43
C ASN A 205 9.05 -21.54 20.41
N GLU A 206 7.79 -21.50 20.86
CA GLU A 206 6.61 -21.69 20.02
C GLU A 206 6.44 -20.56 18.98
N PHE A 207 6.80 -19.32 19.34
CA PHE A 207 6.73 -18.15 18.46
C PHE A 207 8.10 -17.76 17.85
N ALA A 208 9.09 -18.67 17.88
CA ALA A 208 10.44 -18.36 17.37
C ALA A 208 10.47 -17.90 15.90
N HIS A 209 9.51 -18.35 15.10
CA HIS A 209 9.35 -17.94 13.70
C HIS A 209 8.85 -16.50 13.54
N LEU A 210 8.33 -15.87 14.59
CA LEU A 210 7.82 -14.48 14.58
C LEU A 210 8.80 -13.48 15.25
N LYS A 211 10.00 -13.91 15.65
CA LYS A 211 10.96 -13.05 16.36
C LYS A 211 11.27 -11.74 15.64
N ALA A 212 11.33 -11.77 14.31
CA ALA A 212 11.60 -10.59 13.51
C ALA A 212 10.44 -9.58 13.49
N LEU A 213 9.25 -9.99 13.99
CA LEU A 213 8.00 -9.21 13.96
C LEU A 213 7.53 -8.81 15.37
N ILE A 214 8.27 -9.18 16.41
CA ILE A 214 7.92 -8.91 17.80
C ILE A 214 9.06 -8.16 18.48
N GLY A 215 8.79 -6.93 18.89
CA GLY A 215 9.72 -6.10 19.62
C GLY A 215 10.01 -6.63 21.03
N VAL A 216 11.25 -6.47 21.49
CA VAL A 216 11.65 -6.87 22.84
C VAL A 216 12.37 -5.74 23.57
N ASP A 217 12.36 -5.79 24.88
CA ASP A 217 13.12 -4.88 25.76
C ASP A 217 14.54 -5.39 26.01
N ASN A 218 15.32 -4.63 26.79
CA ASN A 218 16.71 -4.98 27.13
C ASN A 218 16.87 -6.25 27.97
N THR A 219 15.79 -6.84 28.46
CA THR A 219 15.78 -8.14 29.15
C THR A 219 15.43 -9.29 28.21
N GLY A 220 15.01 -8.96 26.97
CA GLY A 220 14.51 -9.90 25.98
C GLY A 220 13.05 -10.29 26.20
N GLU A 221 12.30 -9.58 27.04
CA GLU A 221 10.84 -9.73 27.16
C GLU A 221 10.15 -8.92 26.05
N PRO A 222 9.03 -9.39 25.47
CA PRO A 222 8.27 -8.63 24.49
C PRO A 222 7.88 -7.24 25.03
N ASN A 223 8.23 -6.20 24.29
CA ASN A 223 8.02 -4.80 24.69
C ASN A 223 6.61 -4.27 24.39
N GLY A 224 5.76 -5.09 23.74
CA GLY A 224 4.39 -4.79 23.33
C GLY A 224 4.23 -4.63 21.82
N VAL A 225 5.30 -4.33 21.06
CA VAL A 225 5.25 -4.21 19.59
C VAL A 225 5.04 -5.59 18.97
N ILE A 226 4.01 -5.69 18.10
CA ILE A 226 3.68 -6.88 17.30
C ILE A 226 3.28 -6.45 15.88
N ASN A 227 4.04 -6.86 14.89
CA ASN A 227 3.88 -6.40 13.52
C ASN A 227 3.40 -7.55 12.62
N GLU A 228 2.81 -7.21 11.48
CA GLU A 228 2.39 -8.15 10.45
C GLU A 228 1.62 -9.36 11.00
N ASP A 229 2.00 -10.55 10.60
CA ASP A 229 1.39 -11.81 11.03
C ASP A 229 1.54 -12.09 12.55
N ALA A 230 2.47 -11.42 13.26
CA ALA A 230 2.54 -11.54 14.71
C ALA A 230 1.27 -11.05 15.42
N ARG A 231 0.49 -10.15 14.79
CA ARG A 231 -0.79 -9.69 15.32
C ARG A 231 -1.84 -10.80 15.41
N LYS A 232 -1.72 -11.84 14.59
CA LYS A 232 -2.67 -12.97 14.55
C LYS A 232 -2.64 -13.82 15.83
N ILE A 233 -1.50 -13.88 16.54
CA ILE A 233 -1.36 -14.77 17.71
C ILE A 233 -2.21 -14.35 18.91
N VAL A 234 -2.58 -13.07 19.03
CA VAL A 234 -3.37 -12.54 20.15
C VAL A 234 -4.88 -12.58 19.91
N ASN A 235 -5.34 -13.21 18.83
CA ASN A 235 -6.76 -13.40 18.49
C ASN A 235 -7.54 -12.10 18.44
N LEU A 236 -7.05 -11.11 17.69
CA LEU A 236 -7.72 -9.83 17.51
C LEU A 236 -9.13 -10.01 16.91
N PRO A 237 -10.13 -9.28 17.40
CA PRO A 237 -11.48 -9.32 16.83
C PRO A 237 -11.53 -8.87 15.37
N ASN A 238 -10.64 -7.94 15.01
CA ASN A 238 -10.52 -7.38 13.66
C ASN A 238 -9.07 -6.95 13.44
N LEU A 239 -8.38 -7.61 12.53
CA LEU A 239 -6.94 -7.41 12.26
C LEU A 239 -6.63 -6.03 11.66
N TRP A 240 -7.55 -5.48 10.86
CA TRP A 240 -7.37 -4.20 10.16
C TRP A 240 -8.04 -3.03 10.87
N GLY A 241 -8.91 -3.30 11.85
CA GLY A 241 -9.68 -2.26 12.53
C GLY A 241 -10.72 -1.55 11.64
N TYR A 242 -10.97 -2.05 10.43
CA TYR A 242 -11.93 -1.45 9.50
C TYR A 242 -13.37 -1.82 9.87
N PRO A 243 -14.34 -0.94 9.62
CA PRO A 243 -15.74 -1.25 9.88
C PRO A 243 -16.27 -2.31 8.91
N GLU A 244 -17.25 -3.10 9.37
CA GLU A 244 -18.03 -3.95 8.47
C GLU A 244 -18.81 -3.07 7.47
N ILE A 245 -18.85 -3.49 6.21
CA ILE A 245 -19.51 -2.76 5.13
C ILE A 245 -21.03 -2.98 5.23
N ASP A 246 -21.69 -2.22 6.08
CA ASP A 246 -23.15 -2.08 6.11
C ASP A 246 -23.62 -0.97 5.14
N LEU A 247 -24.92 -0.75 5.06
CA LEU A 247 -25.49 0.29 4.18
C LEU A 247 -25.02 1.70 4.58
N THR A 248 -24.77 1.96 5.86
CA THR A 248 -24.31 3.26 6.36
C THR A 248 -22.89 3.53 5.90
N ILE A 249 -22.00 2.55 6.10
CA ILE A 249 -20.59 2.61 5.66
C ILE A 249 -20.52 2.75 4.14
N TYR A 250 -21.27 1.92 3.40
CA TYR A 250 -21.37 2.00 1.94
C TYR A 250 -21.72 3.42 1.44
N ASN A 251 -22.74 4.06 2.04
CA ASN A 251 -23.14 5.41 1.66
C ASN A 251 -22.11 6.47 2.07
N LYS A 252 -21.46 6.33 3.23
CA LYS A 252 -20.41 7.26 3.67
C LYS A 252 -19.18 7.20 2.75
N ILE A 253 -18.79 6.01 2.28
CA ILE A 253 -17.72 5.84 1.28
C ILE A 253 -18.05 6.66 0.02
N ALA A 254 -19.24 6.48 -0.55
CA ALA A 254 -19.66 7.21 -1.74
C ALA A 254 -19.64 8.74 -1.54
N GLN A 255 -20.06 9.21 -0.36
CA GLN A 255 -20.02 10.63 -0.01
C GLN A 255 -18.59 11.18 0.12
N ARG A 256 -17.68 10.42 0.75
CA ARG A 256 -16.28 10.81 0.90
C ARG A 256 -15.58 10.92 -0.46
N LEU A 257 -15.74 9.92 -1.31
CA LEU A 257 -15.16 9.93 -2.66
C LEU A 257 -15.70 11.10 -3.50
N ALA A 258 -17.02 11.34 -3.46
CA ALA A 258 -17.62 12.46 -4.18
C ALA A 258 -17.13 13.83 -3.67
N ALA A 259 -16.93 13.98 -2.36
CA ALA A 259 -16.38 15.21 -1.77
C ALA A 259 -14.95 15.50 -2.22
N SER A 260 -14.16 14.44 -2.45
CA SER A 260 -12.77 14.53 -2.94
C SER A 260 -12.66 14.61 -4.47
N GLY A 261 -13.80 14.53 -5.21
CA GLY A 261 -13.82 14.55 -6.69
C GLY A 261 -13.33 13.25 -7.33
N ILE A 262 -13.25 12.17 -6.56
CA ILE A 262 -12.85 10.84 -7.03
C ILE A 262 -14.07 10.15 -7.67
N THR A 263 -13.91 9.69 -8.90
CA THR A 263 -14.96 9.04 -9.69
C THR A 263 -14.67 7.59 -10.03
N SER A 264 -13.45 7.15 -9.82
CA SER A 264 -13.02 5.77 -9.99
C SER A 264 -12.01 5.41 -8.92
N VAL A 265 -12.09 4.18 -8.43
CA VAL A 265 -11.17 3.66 -7.41
C VAL A 265 -10.76 2.23 -7.73
N MET A 266 -9.57 1.84 -7.26
CA MET A 266 -9.26 0.44 -7.01
C MET A 266 -9.11 0.26 -5.51
N ASP A 267 -10.04 -0.51 -4.90
CA ASP A 267 -9.83 -1.00 -3.55
C ASP A 267 -8.76 -2.08 -3.61
N ALA A 268 -7.65 -1.83 -2.93
CA ALA A 268 -6.40 -2.52 -3.17
C ALA A 268 -6.30 -3.90 -2.52
N ALA A 269 -7.21 -4.27 -1.62
CA ALA A 269 -7.18 -5.58 -0.94
C ALA A 269 -8.55 -5.94 -0.33
N LEU A 270 -9.47 -6.44 -1.13
CA LEU A 270 -10.78 -6.89 -0.65
C LEU A 270 -10.88 -8.42 -0.61
N ARG A 271 -11.34 -8.92 0.54
CA ARG A 271 -11.71 -10.32 0.70
C ARG A 271 -13.07 -10.63 0.05
N ALA A 272 -13.32 -11.91 -0.17
CA ALA A 272 -14.54 -12.40 -0.80
C ALA A 272 -15.84 -11.91 -0.14
N ASP A 273 -15.88 -11.85 1.19
CA ASP A 273 -17.02 -11.36 1.98
C ASP A 273 -17.22 -9.85 1.85
N GLU A 274 -16.15 -9.08 1.79
CA GLU A 274 -16.19 -7.63 1.58
C GLU A 274 -16.69 -7.29 0.16
N ILE A 275 -16.20 -7.99 -0.86
CA ILE A 275 -16.70 -7.88 -2.24
C ILE A 275 -18.21 -8.21 -2.30
N ALA A 276 -18.63 -9.28 -1.61
CA ALA A 276 -20.05 -9.65 -1.55
C ALA A 276 -20.90 -8.59 -0.87
N ASN A 277 -20.38 -7.91 0.17
CA ASN A 277 -21.08 -6.81 0.83
C ASN A 277 -21.24 -5.59 -0.11
N PHE A 278 -20.19 -5.19 -0.85
CA PHE A 278 -20.32 -4.14 -1.86
C PHE A 278 -21.34 -4.52 -2.94
N ALA A 279 -21.29 -5.70 -3.49
CA ALA A 279 -22.24 -6.19 -4.49
C ALA A 279 -23.69 -6.22 -3.97
N LYS A 280 -23.91 -6.65 -2.72
CA LYS A 280 -25.21 -6.67 -2.05
C LYS A 280 -25.82 -5.27 -1.95
N TRP A 281 -25.03 -4.27 -1.57
CA TRP A 281 -25.53 -2.91 -1.43
C TRP A 281 -25.67 -2.21 -2.78
N ALA A 282 -24.78 -2.49 -3.74
CA ALA A 282 -24.89 -1.99 -5.11
C ALA A 282 -26.16 -2.48 -5.83
N ALA A 283 -26.67 -3.65 -5.48
CA ALA A 283 -27.96 -4.13 -5.99
C ALA A 283 -29.17 -3.31 -5.48
N GLN A 284 -29.05 -2.64 -4.34
CA GLN A 284 -30.10 -1.80 -3.77
C GLN A 284 -29.92 -0.32 -4.16
N SER A 285 -28.69 0.15 -4.21
CA SER A 285 -28.31 1.51 -4.58
C SER A 285 -27.02 1.42 -5.42
N PRO A 286 -27.10 1.60 -6.75
CA PRO A 286 -25.94 1.47 -7.62
C PRO A 286 -24.76 2.34 -7.17
N LEU A 287 -23.53 1.84 -7.32
CA LEU A 287 -22.31 2.59 -7.09
C LEU A 287 -22.32 3.88 -7.93
N THR A 288 -22.09 5.02 -7.29
CA THR A 288 -21.99 6.33 -7.96
C THR A 288 -20.58 6.63 -8.47
N TYR A 289 -19.68 5.70 -8.28
CA TYR A 289 -18.29 5.70 -8.76
C TYR A 289 -17.96 4.33 -9.38
N ARG A 290 -16.92 4.27 -10.20
CA ARG A 290 -16.42 2.99 -10.72
C ARG A 290 -15.46 2.38 -9.72
N MET A 291 -15.65 1.11 -9.43
CA MET A 291 -14.86 0.38 -8.47
C MET A 291 -14.22 -0.85 -9.12
N THR A 292 -12.92 -0.97 -9.01
CA THR A 292 -12.19 -2.22 -9.19
C THR A 292 -11.91 -2.79 -7.81
N ALA A 293 -12.40 -4.00 -7.55
CA ALA A 293 -12.10 -4.74 -6.34
C ALA A 293 -10.88 -5.63 -6.62
N ALA A 294 -9.72 -5.30 -6.06
CA ALA A 294 -8.56 -6.17 -6.12
C ALA A 294 -8.75 -7.30 -5.10
N PHE A 295 -9.00 -8.51 -5.61
CA PHE A 295 -9.22 -9.69 -4.77
C PHE A 295 -7.98 -10.01 -3.95
N TYR A 296 -8.15 -10.10 -2.65
CA TYR A 296 -7.16 -10.56 -1.69
C TYR A 296 -7.70 -11.75 -0.89
N ALA A 297 -6.83 -12.70 -0.60
CA ALA A 297 -7.12 -13.83 0.27
C ALA A 297 -6.04 -13.97 1.35
N ASP A 298 -6.40 -14.46 2.53
CA ASP A 298 -5.37 -14.99 3.43
C ASP A 298 -4.86 -16.29 2.81
N PHE A 299 -3.68 -16.22 2.21
CA PHE A 299 -3.14 -17.32 1.42
C PHE A 299 -2.91 -18.60 2.23
N ASP A 300 -2.72 -18.48 3.54
CA ASP A 300 -2.54 -19.65 4.41
C ASP A 300 -3.81 -20.47 4.56
N ASP A 301 -4.99 -19.90 4.35
CA ASP A 301 -6.27 -20.63 4.28
C ASP A 301 -6.33 -21.63 3.12
N TYR A 302 -5.47 -21.44 2.11
CA TYR A 302 -5.36 -22.32 0.93
C TYR A 302 -4.22 -23.33 1.03
N ARG A 303 -3.62 -23.50 2.21
CA ARG A 303 -2.71 -24.61 2.49
C ARG A 303 -3.55 -25.83 2.92
N PRO A 304 -3.43 -26.97 2.23
CA PRO A 304 -4.12 -28.19 2.66
C PRO A 304 -3.74 -28.64 4.08
N ASN A 305 -2.51 -28.35 4.47
CA ASN A 305 -1.99 -28.43 5.83
C ASN A 305 -0.70 -27.59 5.94
N ALA A 306 -0.21 -27.37 7.17
CA ALA A 306 0.92 -26.46 7.45
C ALA A 306 2.23 -26.81 6.71
N ASP A 307 2.39 -28.07 6.30
CA ASP A 307 3.62 -28.55 5.66
C ASP A 307 3.51 -28.60 4.12
N GLN A 308 2.34 -28.22 3.57
CA GLN A 308 2.12 -28.21 2.12
C GLN A 308 2.13 -26.79 1.53
N PRO A 309 2.47 -26.66 0.24
CA PRO A 309 2.42 -25.35 -0.40
C PRO A 309 0.97 -24.82 -0.51
N ILE A 310 0.85 -23.51 -0.65
CA ILE A 310 -0.41 -22.84 -0.94
C ILE A 310 -0.96 -23.35 -2.30
N SER A 311 -2.23 -23.70 -2.34
CA SER A 311 -2.89 -24.20 -3.55
C SER A 311 -3.30 -23.05 -4.47
N VAL A 312 -2.52 -22.80 -5.53
CA VAL A 312 -2.85 -21.82 -6.57
C VAL A 312 -4.18 -22.19 -7.27
N ASP A 313 -4.41 -23.49 -7.52
CA ASP A 313 -5.65 -23.94 -8.17
C ASP A 313 -6.90 -23.62 -7.35
N ALA A 314 -6.83 -23.76 -6.02
CA ALA A 314 -7.94 -23.43 -5.13
C ALA A 314 -8.20 -21.91 -5.11
N LEU A 315 -7.15 -21.09 -5.04
CA LEU A 315 -7.25 -19.62 -5.14
C LEU A 315 -7.90 -19.18 -6.47
N MET A 316 -7.46 -19.74 -7.59
CA MET A 316 -8.01 -19.42 -8.91
C MET A 316 -9.48 -19.86 -9.04
N ALA A 317 -9.84 -21.00 -8.45
CA ALA A 317 -11.22 -21.46 -8.43
C ALA A 317 -12.13 -20.52 -7.64
N ASP A 318 -11.69 -20.04 -6.47
CA ASP A 318 -12.45 -19.10 -5.66
C ASP A 318 -12.58 -17.73 -6.33
N LEU A 319 -11.50 -17.19 -6.89
CA LEU A 319 -11.56 -15.94 -7.66
C LEU A 319 -12.57 -16.05 -8.81
N THR A 320 -12.50 -17.13 -9.58
CA THR A 320 -13.44 -17.38 -10.69
C THR A 320 -14.89 -17.45 -10.20
N ALA A 321 -15.13 -18.12 -9.07
CA ALA A 321 -16.47 -18.22 -8.48
C ALA A 321 -17.01 -16.86 -8.00
N ILE A 322 -16.14 -16.01 -7.45
CA ILE A 322 -16.50 -14.64 -7.03
C ILE A 322 -16.82 -13.78 -8.25
N GLN A 323 -16.01 -13.83 -9.29
CA GLN A 323 -16.25 -13.11 -10.55
C GLN A 323 -17.60 -13.50 -11.15
N GLN A 324 -17.88 -14.80 -11.28
CA GLN A 324 -19.16 -15.30 -11.83
C GLN A 324 -20.37 -14.90 -10.97
N ARG A 325 -20.23 -14.95 -9.63
CA ARG A 325 -21.32 -14.62 -8.71
C ARG A 325 -21.74 -13.16 -8.81
N HIS A 326 -20.82 -12.27 -9.09
CA HIS A 326 -21.03 -10.81 -9.08
C HIS A 326 -20.95 -10.20 -10.49
N GLU A 327 -20.98 -11.03 -11.53
CA GLU A 327 -21.03 -10.57 -12.91
C GLU A 327 -22.23 -9.64 -13.15
N GLY A 328 -22.00 -8.55 -13.86
CA GLY A 328 -23.06 -7.60 -14.23
C GLY A 328 -23.46 -6.60 -13.15
N VAL A 329 -22.83 -6.61 -11.97
CA VAL A 329 -23.03 -5.53 -10.96
C VAL A 329 -22.49 -4.22 -11.54
N LEU A 330 -23.37 -3.23 -11.66
CA LEU A 330 -23.04 -1.96 -12.30
C LEU A 330 -21.92 -1.24 -11.54
N ASN A 331 -20.91 -0.77 -12.29
CA ASN A 331 -19.75 -0.05 -11.78
C ASN A 331 -18.83 -0.84 -10.84
N LEU A 332 -19.01 -2.15 -10.69
CA LEU A 332 -18.10 -3.04 -9.96
C LEU A 332 -17.37 -3.96 -10.95
N LYS A 333 -16.04 -3.99 -10.85
CA LYS A 333 -15.18 -4.96 -11.54
C LYS A 333 -14.40 -5.79 -10.52
N ILE A 334 -14.20 -7.06 -10.83
CA ILE A 334 -13.39 -8.00 -10.04
C ILE A 334 -12.42 -8.66 -11.02
N ASP A 335 -11.58 -7.85 -11.65
CA ASP A 335 -10.64 -8.25 -12.70
C ASP A 335 -9.17 -8.10 -12.29
N THR A 336 -8.92 -7.88 -11.01
CA THR A 336 -7.59 -7.64 -10.44
C THR A 336 -7.41 -8.49 -9.19
N ALA A 337 -6.20 -9.04 -9.00
CA ALA A 337 -5.79 -9.73 -7.78
C ALA A 337 -4.67 -8.94 -7.07
N LYS A 338 -4.72 -8.89 -5.74
CA LYS A 338 -3.67 -8.31 -4.87
C LYS A 338 -2.70 -9.39 -4.43
N ILE A 339 -1.41 -9.06 -4.52
CA ILE A 339 -0.32 -9.86 -3.97
C ILE A 339 0.55 -8.95 -3.09
N PHE A 340 0.79 -9.35 -1.85
CA PHE A 340 1.85 -8.75 -1.03
C PHE A 340 3.14 -9.52 -1.29
N VAL A 341 4.16 -8.84 -1.82
CA VAL A 341 5.47 -9.43 -2.09
C VAL A 341 6.37 -9.35 -0.86
N ASP A 342 6.31 -8.23 -0.15
CA ASP A 342 7.03 -7.99 1.11
C ASP A 342 6.20 -7.16 2.09
N GLY A 343 6.78 -6.80 3.22
CA GLY A 343 6.22 -5.90 4.21
C GLY A 343 6.70 -4.47 4.05
N VAL A 344 7.14 -3.82 5.16
CA VAL A 344 7.46 -2.40 5.25
C VAL A 344 8.94 -2.13 5.51
N ILE A 345 9.41 -0.93 5.13
CA ILE A 345 10.83 -0.57 5.16
C ILE A 345 11.27 0.03 6.49
N GLU A 346 10.35 0.27 7.36
CA GLU A 346 10.61 0.84 8.67
C GLU A 346 11.09 -0.23 9.64
N GLY A 347 12.20 0.05 10.32
CA GLY A 347 12.66 -0.69 11.49
C GLY A 347 12.09 -0.08 12.78
N ASP A 348 12.31 -0.73 13.92
CA ASP A 348 11.97 -0.16 15.23
C ASP A 348 13.25 0.15 16.02
N PRO A 349 13.63 1.43 16.12
CA PRO A 349 14.82 1.83 16.86
C PRO A 349 14.66 1.70 18.40
N TYR A 350 13.43 1.53 18.89
CA TYR A 350 13.13 1.45 20.32
C TYR A 350 13.06 0.02 20.87
N SER A 351 13.14 -0.98 20.02
CA SER A 351 13.38 -2.37 20.42
C SER A 351 14.84 -2.60 20.77
N PHE A 352 15.14 -3.63 21.55
CA PHE A 352 16.51 -3.95 21.95
C PHE A 352 16.86 -5.44 21.76
N PRO A 353 17.62 -5.82 20.67
CA PRO A 353 18.20 -4.91 19.69
C PRO A 353 17.15 -4.17 18.87
N PRO A 354 17.51 -3.12 18.13
CA PRO A 354 16.61 -2.50 17.17
C PRO A 354 16.03 -3.54 16.22
N MET A 355 14.73 -3.49 15.95
CA MET A 355 14.12 -4.38 14.94
C MET A 355 14.51 -3.89 13.56
N LEU A 356 14.97 -4.83 12.74
CA LEU A 356 15.26 -4.54 11.34
C LEU A 356 13.97 -4.41 10.53
N PRO A 357 13.98 -3.64 9.42
CA PRO A 357 12.89 -3.65 8.46
C PRO A 357 12.57 -5.05 7.96
N ASN A 358 11.32 -5.31 7.64
CA ASN A 358 10.90 -6.57 7.04
C ASN A 358 10.72 -6.51 5.52
N ALA A 359 10.72 -5.32 4.90
CA ALA A 359 10.75 -5.18 3.46
C ALA A 359 11.93 -5.95 2.85
N ALA A 360 11.71 -6.55 1.68
CA ALA A 360 12.74 -7.34 1.01
C ALA A 360 13.76 -6.43 0.31
N SER A 361 14.99 -6.41 0.81
CA SER A 361 16.09 -5.61 0.28
C SER A 361 17.12 -6.47 -0.47
N LEU A 362 17.76 -5.92 -1.50
CA LEU A 362 18.84 -6.58 -2.24
C LEU A 362 20.09 -6.76 -1.40
N ASN A 363 20.37 -5.81 -0.52
CA ASN A 363 21.48 -5.86 0.41
C ASN A 363 21.00 -6.23 1.82
N ASN A 364 21.90 -6.74 2.66
CA ASN A 364 21.63 -6.92 4.07
C ASN A 364 21.42 -5.56 4.73
N TYR A 365 20.45 -5.49 5.64
CA TYR A 365 20.25 -4.32 6.49
C TYR A 365 21.43 -4.12 7.43
N LEU A 366 21.78 -2.88 7.66
CA LEU A 366 22.76 -2.50 8.67
C LEU A 366 22.19 -2.75 10.07
N GLN A 367 23.09 -2.87 11.03
CA GLN A 367 22.75 -3.06 12.45
C GLN A 367 23.10 -1.78 13.24
N PRO A 368 22.24 -0.75 13.23
CA PRO A 368 22.51 0.50 13.92
C PRO A 368 22.48 0.31 15.44
N ILE A 369 23.31 1.08 16.13
CA ILE A 369 23.30 1.24 17.56
C ILE A 369 22.73 2.62 17.85
N PHE A 370 21.52 2.65 18.41
CA PHE A 370 20.84 3.89 18.72
C PHE A 370 21.11 4.35 20.16
N ALA A 371 21.08 5.66 20.37
CA ALA A 371 21.02 6.31 21.68
C ALA A 371 19.88 7.33 21.70
N ILE A 372 19.22 7.42 22.83
CA ILE A 372 18.19 8.43 23.09
C ILE A 372 18.76 9.41 24.11
N ASP A 373 18.78 10.69 23.77
CA ASP A 373 19.14 11.74 24.72
C ASP A 373 18.04 11.88 25.78
N SER A 374 18.39 11.73 27.05
CA SER A 374 17.43 11.66 28.15
C SER A 374 16.70 12.99 28.45
N GLU A 375 17.24 14.13 27.98
CA GLU A 375 16.65 15.45 28.24
C GLU A 375 15.78 15.89 27.04
N SER A 376 16.23 15.65 25.81
CA SER A 376 15.56 16.09 24.59
C SER A 376 14.69 15.00 23.95
N GLU A 377 14.80 13.75 24.40
CA GLU A 377 14.19 12.56 23.80
C GLU A 377 14.56 12.34 22.31
N ILE A 378 15.66 12.98 21.86
CA ILE A 378 16.13 12.87 20.47
C ILE A 378 16.86 11.55 20.29
N LEU A 379 16.41 10.79 19.28
CA LEU A 379 17.04 9.58 18.80
C LEU A 379 18.25 9.91 17.91
N SER A 380 19.35 9.20 18.13
CA SER A 380 20.56 9.34 17.31
C SER A 380 21.23 8.00 17.09
N VAL A 381 21.98 7.86 15.99
CA VAL A 381 22.84 6.69 15.71
C VAL A 381 24.24 6.97 16.25
N VAL A 382 24.72 6.12 17.15
CA VAL A 382 26.03 6.26 17.77
C VAL A 382 27.07 5.29 17.21
N GLY A 383 26.66 4.35 16.39
CA GLY A 383 27.54 3.36 15.75
C GLY A 383 26.78 2.30 14.97
N TYR A 384 27.54 1.39 14.40
CA TYR A 384 27.03 0.21 13.69
C TYR A 384 27.80 -1.02 14.14
N VAL A 385 27.13 -2.16 14.20
CA VAL A 385 27.79 -3.45 14.40
C VAL A 385 28.42 -3.87 13.06
N ASP A 386 29.73 -4.13 13.11
CA ASP A 386 30.46 -4.74 11.98
C ASP A 386 30.17 -6.25 11.96
N THR A 387 29.18 -6.64 11.13
CA THR A 387 28.77 -8.03 10.99
C THR A 387 29.85 -8.91 10.32
N ASP A 388 30.81 -8.32 9.62
CA ASP A 388 31.94 -9.03 9.01
C ASP A 388 33.13 -9.21 9.94
N SER A 389 33.09 -8.63 11.15
CA SER A 389 34.15 -8.77 12.14
C SER A 389 34.38 -10.24 12.55
N ASP A 390 35.63 -10.61 12.91
CA ASP A 390 35.96 -11.95 13.41
C ASP A 390 35.07 -12.38 14.59
N ILE A 391 34.64 -11.41 15.41
CA ILE A 391 33.74 -11.63 16.54
C ILE A 391 32.37 -12.10 16.05
N CYS A 392 31.78 -11.39 15.08
CA CYS A 392 30.49 -11.73 14.53
C CYS A 392 30.52 -13.02 13.72
N VAL A 393 31.61 -13.27 12.98
CA VAL A 393 31.83 -14.55 12.30
C VAL A 393 31.82 -15.70 13.31
N ALA A 394 32.56 -15.57 14.41
CA ALA A 394 32.59 -16.59 15.47
C ALA A 394 31.25 -16.80 16.17
N VAL A 395 30.40 -15.75 16.27
CA VAL A 395 29.03 -15.86 16.79
C VAL A 395 28.15 -16.65 15.83
N ARG A 396 28.20 -16.34 14.53
CA ARG A 396 27.41 -17.06 13.50
C ARG A 396 27.77 -18.53 13.41
N GLU A 397 29.07 -18.88 13.57
CA GLU A 397 29.52 -20.27 13.60
C GLU A 397 28.93 -21.10 14.76
N LYS A 398 28.60 -20.45 15.89
CA LYS A 398 27.89 -21.11 17.02
C LYS A 398 26.40 -21.37 16.74
N GLY A 399 25.85 -20.70 15.75
CA GLY A 399 24.43 -20.79 15.35
C GLY A 399 23.49 -19.95 16.21
N ALA A 400 22.41 -19.49 15.61
CA ALA A 400 21.44 -18.56 16.24
C ALA A 400 20.79 -19.11 17.53
N GLN A 401 20.63 -20.43 17.64
CA GLN A 401 20.04 -21.07 18.84
C GLN A 401 20.96 -20.97 20.08
N SER A 402 22.26 -20.78 19.89
CA SER A 402 23.22 -20.62 20.99
C SER A 402 23.28 -19.18 21.51
N VAL A 403 22.67 -18.23 20.80
CA VAL A 403 22.70 -16.78 21.07
C VAL A 403 21.38 -16.39 21.70
N SER A 404 21.27 -16.51 23.02
CA SER A 404 20.07 -16.08 23.76
C SER A 404 20.33 -15.93 25.26
N GLY A 405 19.54 -15.12 25.95
CA GLY A 405 19.52 -15.04 27.39
C GLY A 405 20.80 -14.48 28.02
N SER A 406 21.41 -15.25 28.93
CA SER A 406 22.61 -14.80 29.68
C SER A 406 23.86 -14.63 28.80
N PHE A 407 23.94 -15.37 27.68
CA PHE A 407 25.05 -15.22 26.73
C PHE A 407 24.97 -13.85 26.03
N ASP A 408 23.80 -13.46 25.54
CA ASP A 408 23.59 -12.19 24.86
C ASP A 408 23.89 -10.98 25.78
N GLN A 409 23.47 -11.04 27.04
CA GLN A 409 23.75 -10.02 28.04
C GLN A 409 25.25 -9.94 28.41
N SER A 410 25.96 -11.07 28.54
CA SER A 410 27.40 -11.05 28.80
C SER A 410 28.19 -10.53 27.60
N PHE A 411 27.76 -10.88 26.39
CA PHE A 411 28.34 -10.41 25.16
C PHE A 411 28.17 -8.88 24.99
N LEU A 412 26.98 -8.36 25.29
CA LEU A 412 26.72 -6.92 25.31
C LEU A 412 27.67 -6.18 26.26
N ALA A 413 27.88 -6.70 27.47
CA ALA A 413 28.76 -6.08 28.45
C ALA A 413 30.24 -6.05 28.01
N GLU A 414 30.67 -7.03 27.20
CA GLU A 414 32.03 -7.14 26.69
C GLU A 414 32.26 -6.35 25.40
N HIS A 415 31.27 -6.35 24.49
CA HIS A 415 31.44 -5.83 23.12
C HIS A 415 30.60 -4.59 22.81
N GLY A 416 29.65 -4.19 23.67
CA GLY A 416 28.81 -3.01 23.48
C GLY A 416 27.62 -3.19 22.54
N PHE A 417 27.38 -4.42 22.04
CA PHE A 417 26.21 -4.78 21.21
C PHE A 417 25.80 -6.24 21.50
N LEU A 418 24.59 -6.61 21.12
CA LEU A 418 24.10 -7.97 21.34
C LEU A 418 24.66 -8.94 20.30
N ALA A 419 24.95 -10.18 20.71
CA ALA A 419 25.41 -11.23 19.80
C ALA A 419 24.36 -11.54 18.70
N SER A 420 23.08 -11.34 18.99
CA SER A 420 22.01 -11.46 18.01
C SER A 420 22.13 -10.46 16.83
N GLN A 421 22.79 -9.31 17.04
CA GLN A 421 23.05 -8.33 15.98
C GLN A 421 24.16 -8.76 14.99
N CYS A 422 24.85 -9.85 15.27
CA CYS A 422 25.79 -10.44 14.32
C CYS A 422 25.12 -11.20 13.16
N PHE A 423 23.81 -11.46 13.25
CA PHE A 423 23.07 -12.16 12.19
C PHE A 423 22.53 -11.16 11.17
N GLU A 424 22.77 -11.47 9.92
CA GLU A 424 22.36 -10.67 8.79
C GLU A 424 20.90 -10.94 8.41
N SER A 425 20.21 -9.91 7.92
CA SER A 425 18.89 -10.02 7.33
C SER A 425 18.77 -9.00 6.19
N ASN A 426 18.12 -9.40 5.13
CA ASN A 426 17.72 -8.51 4.04
C ASN A 426 16.20 -8.47 3.88
N GLY A 427 15.48 -8.59 4.98
CA GLY A 427 14.03 -8.65 4.99
C GLY A 427 13.48 -9.99 4.52
N ILE A 428 12.18 -10.05 4.37
CA ILE A 428 11.44 -11.26 4.01
C ILE A 428 10.57 -11.03 2.78
N LEU A 429 10.27 -12.09 2.06
CA LEU A 429 9.10 -12.12 1.19
C LEU A 429 7.91 -12.61 2.03
N GLU A 430 6.74 -12.01 1.82
CA GLU A 430 5.52 -12.36 2.56
C GLU A 430 5.11 -13.83 2.35
N ARG A 431 5.45 -14.36 1.18
CA ARG A 431 5.22 -15.78 0.86
C ARG A 431 6.42 -16.32 0.07
N GLU A 432 6.49 -17.63 -0.05
CA GLU A 432 7.53 -18.31 -0.80
C GLU A 432 7.58 -17.82 -2.25
N TYR A 433 8.78 -17.62 -2.79
CA TYR A 433 8.95 -17.14 -4.17
C TYR A 433 8.20 -18.01 -5.19
N GLU A 434 8.24 -19.34 -5.03
CA GLU A 434 7.55 -20.29 -5.91
C GLU A 434 6.03 -20.07 -5.93
N PHE A 435 5.43 -19.72 -4.78
CA PHE A 435 4.02 -19.39 -4.73
C PHE A 435 3.73 -18.09 -5.49
N ILE A 436 4.49 -17.02 -5.22
CA ILE A 436 4.32 -15.72 -5.92
C ILE A 436 4.46 -15.93 -7.43
N TYR A 437 5.46 -16.69 -7.86
CA TYR A 437 5.74 -17.01 -9.25
C TYR A 437 4.55 -17.75 -9.90
N HIS A 438 4.12 -18.87 -9.34
CA HIS A 438 3.06 -19.69 -9.94
C HIS A 438 1.70 -18.99 -9.91
N TYR A 439 1.40 -18.24 -8.85
CA TYR A 439 0.15 -17.49 -8.78
C TYR A 439 0.11 -16.36 -9.79
N THR A 440 1.20 -15.61 -9.97
CA THR A 440 1.35 -14.58 -11.00
C THR A 440 1.14 -15.15 -12.40
N LEU A 441 1.73 -16.30 -12.74
CA LEU A 441 1.55 -16.96 -14.03
C LEU A 441 0.09 -17.39 -14.23
N ALA A 442 -0.56 -17.96 -13.22
CA ALA A 442 -1.94 -18.41 -13.30
C ALA A 442 -2.92 -17.26 -13.49
N LEU A 443 -2.74 -16.16 -12.76
CA LEU A 443 -3.55 -14.94 -12.91
C LEU A 443 -3.43 -14.36 -14.31
N HIS A 444 -2.19 -14.20 -14.79
CA HIS A 444 -1.92 -13.64 -16.11
C HIS A 444 -2.50 -14.53 -17.23
N ALA A 445 -2.38 -15.86 -17.12
CA ALA A 445 -2.98 -16.81 -18.05
C ALA A 445 -4.51 -16.73 -18.09
N ALA A 446 -5.14 -16.37 -16.96
CA ALA A 446 -6.58 -16.19 -16.84
C ALA A 446 -7.06 -14.78 -17.26
N GLY A 447 -6.17 -13.89 -17.70
CA GLY A 447 -6.51 -12.51 -18.06
C GLY A 447 -6.86 -11.63 -16.86
N VAL A 448 -6.39 -11.98 -15.65
CA VAL A 448 -6.58 -11.22 -14.41
C VAL A 448 -5.42 -10.26 -14.24
N ASN A 449 -5.72 -8.98 -14.03
CA ASN A 449 -4.74 -7.96 -13.70
C ASN A 449 -4.09 -8.26 -12.34
N ILE A 450 -2.85 -7.83 -12.17
CA ILE A 450 -2.09 -8.06 -10.94
C ILE A 450 -1.65 -6.73 -10.35
N HIS A 451 -1.97 -6.54 -9.06
CA HIS A 451 -1.58 -5.39 -8.27
C HIS A 451 -0.72 -5.85 -7.10
N SER A 452 0.59 -5.67 -7.22
CA SER A 452 1.56 -6.14 -6.23
C SER A 452 1.97 -5.02 -5.28
N HIS A 453 1.85 -5.26 -3.97
CA HIS A 453 2.56 -4.48 -2.98
C HIS A 453 4.04 -4.88 -3.00
N ALA A 454 4.95 -3.95 -3.20
CA ALA A 454 6.38 -4.15 -3.11
C ALA A 454 7.05 -2.85 -2.68
N ILE A 455 7.65 -2.85 -1.50
CA ILE A 455 8.29 -1.68 -0.86
C ILE A 455 9.80 -1.69 -1.12
N GLY A 456 10.47 -2.78 -0.78
CA GLY A 456 11.90 -2.93 -0.93
C GLY A 456 12.34 -3.24 -2.36
N ASP A 457 13.57 -2.90 -2.68
CA ASP A 457 14.13 -3.05 -4.02
C ASP A 457 14.22 -4.52 -4.50
N ARG A 458 14.41 -5.48 -3.59
CA ARG A 458 14.32 -6.91 -3.91
C ARG A 458 12.88 -7.35 -4.19
N ALA A 459 11.89 -6.82 -3.46
CA ALA A 459 10.49 -7.12 -3.73
C ALA A 459 10.04 -6.59 -5.09
N VAL A 460 10.45 -5.36 -5.45
CA VAL A 460 10.22 -4.81 -6.78
C VAL A 460 10.84 -5.70 -7.85
N ARG A 461 12.08 -6.17 -7.66
CA ARG A 461 12.75 -7.09 -8.58
C ARG A 461 12.02 -8.42 -8.72
N VAL A 462 11.58 -9.02 -7.60
CA VAL A 462 10.80 -10.26 -7.61
C VAL A 462 9.49 -10.09 -8.37
N ALA A 463 8.77 -8.98 -8.15
CA ALA A 463 7.57 -8.69 -8.92
C ALA A 463 7.86 -8.61 -10.43
N LEU A 464 8.91 -7.88 -10.83
CA LEU A 464 9.31 -7.76 -12.23
C LEU A 464 9.73 -9.09 -12.84
N ASP A 465 10.48 -9.94 -12.11
CA ASP A 465 10.90 -11.27 -12.57
C ASP A 465 9.69 -12.17 -12.85
N THR A 466 8.67 -12.12 -11.96
CA THR A 466 7.45 -12.92 -12.15
C THR A 466 6.56 -12.38 -13.27
N PHE A 467 6.52 -11.05 -13.48
CA PHE A 467 5.78 -10.41 -14.59
C PHE A 467 6.41 -10.73 -15.95
N GLU A 468 7.74 -10.68 -16.04
CA GLU A 468 8.48 -11.07 -17.24
C GLU A 468 8.19 -12.52 -17.60
N ALA A 469 8.32 -13.45 -16.65
CA ALA A 469 7.99 -14.85 -16.86
C ALA A 469 6.52 -15.07 -17.25
N ALA A 470 5.58 -14.32 -16.68
CA ALA A 470 4.16 -14.43 -17.01
C ALA A 470 3.87 -13.96 -18.43
N ARG A 471 4.48 -12.86 -18.91
CA ARG A 471 4.37 -12.39 -20.31
C ARG A 471 4.99 -13.38 -21.28
N GLU A 472 6.16 -13.96 -20.95
CA GLU A 472 6.79 -14.98 -21.79
C GLU A 472 5.93 -16.25 -21.92
N ALA A 473 5.33 -16.69 -20.81
CA ALA A 473 4.48 -17.88 -20.77
C ALA A 473 3.13 -17.67 -21.48
N ASN A 474 2.58 -16.46 -21.46
CA ASN A 474 1.24 -16.14 -21.96
C ASN A 474 1.25 -14.82 -22.77
N PRO A 475 1.91 -14.78 -23.94
CA PRO A 475 2.11 -13.53 -24.68
C PRO A 475 0.81 -12.93 -25.27
N ASP A 476 -0.25 -13.70 -25.35
CA ASP A 476 -1.57 -13.27 -25.85
C ASP A 476 -2.50 -12.74 -24.74
N SER A 477 -2.05 -12.70 -23.49
CA SER A 477 -2.85 -12.20 -22.37
C SER A 477 -2.90 -10.67 -22.35
N ASP A 478 -4.09 -10.10 -22.13
CA ASP A 478 -4.34 -8.66 -21.99
C ASP A 478 -4.17 -8.15 -20.55
N ALA A 479 -3.82 -9.04 -19.60
CA ALA A 479 -3.69 -8.68 -18.20
C ALA A 479 -2.57 -7.65 -17.98
N ASN A 480 -2.85 -6.66 -17.14
CA ASN A 480 -1.93 -5.59 -16.81
C ASN A 480 -1.25 -5.85 -15.47
N PHE A 481 -0.06 -5.32 -15.33
CA PHE A 481 0.72 -5.35 -14.11
C PHE A 481 0.82 -3.98 -13.49
N SER A 482 0.72 -3.93 -12.17
CA SER A 482 1.02 -2.74 -11.38
C SER A 482 1.75 -3.09 -10.09
N ILE A 483 2.66 -2.20 -9.68
CA ILE A 483 3.35 -2.27 -8.39
C ILE A 483 2.91 -1.08 -7.57
N ALA A 484 2.37 -1.35 -6.38
CA ALA A 484 2.02 -0.36 -5.39
C ALA A 484 3.26 0.00 -4.55
N HIS A 485 3.32 1.25 -4.15
CA HIS A 485 4.33 1.87 -3.32
C HIS A 485 5.69 1.98 -4.01
N ALA A 486 6.36 0.85 -4.32
CA ALA A 486 7.68 0.82 -4.94
C ALA A 486 8.61 1.86 -4.30
N GLN A 487 8.68 1.86 -2.96
CA GLN A 487 9.31 2.94 -2.20
C GLN A 487 10.79 3.05 -2.55
N ILE A 488 11.49 1.91 -2.65
CA ILE A 488 12.85 1.88 -3.19
C ILE A 488 12.88 1.04 -4.47
N ILE A 489 13.35 1.66 -5.55
CA ILE A 489 13.56 0.99 -6.84
C ILE A 489 15.06 1.00 -7.16
N HIS A 490 15.65 -0.20 -7.32
CA HIS A 490 17.04 -0.28 -7.76
C HIS A 490 17.20 0.29 -9.19
N PRO A 491 18.25 1.07 -9.47
CA PRO A 491 18.43 1.70 -10.80
C PRO A 491 18.38 0.74 -11.99
N ASP A 492 18.84 -0.50 -11.80
CA ASP A 492 18.85 -1.52 -12.87
C ASP A 492 17.43 -2.00 -13.24
N ASP A 493 16.44 -1.81 -12.37
CA ASP A 493 15.07 -2.24 -12.61
C ASP A 493 14.19 -1.16 -13.29
N ILE A 494 14.67 0.10 -13.36
CA ILE A 494 13.92 1.21 -13.94
C ILE A 494 13.55 0.95 -15.41
N LEU A 495 14.48 0.45 -16.23
CA LEU A 495 14.21 0.16 -17.64
C LEU A 495 13.25 -1.02 -17.80
N ARG A 496 13.36 -2.04 -16.93
CA ARG A 496 12.47 -3.20 -16.94
C ARG A 496 11.01 -2.84 -16.69
N ILE A 497 10.77 -1.85 -15.80
CA ILE A 497 9.43 -1.32 -15.54
C ILE A 497 8.78 -0.82 -16.83
N ALA A 498 9.54 -0.07 -17.64
CA ALA A 498 9.06 0.45 -18.92
C ALA A 498 8.91 -0.65 -19.99
N ASP A 499 9.90 -1.55 -20.10
CA ASP A 499 9.89 -2.63 -21.10
C ASP A 499 8.76 -3.65 -20.87
N LEU A 500 8.33 -3.80 -19.62
CA LEU A 500 7.23 -4.69 -19.21
C LEU A 500 5.88 -3.97 -19.13
N ASP A 501 5.77 -2.69 -19.48
CA ASP A 501 4.55 -1.87 -19.35
C ASP A 501 3.93 -1.96 -17.94
N VAL A 502 4.75 -1.94 -16.90
CA VAL A 502 4.30 -2.00 -15.52
C VAL A 502 3.89 -0.61 -15.04
N ALA A 503 2.68 -0.47 -14.52
CA ALA A 503 2.24 0.76 -13.88
C ALA A 503 2.75 0.85 -12.44
N ILE A 504 3.43 1.94 -12.09
CA ILE A 504 3.86 2.20 -10.71
C ILE A 504 2.85 3.11 -10.03
N ALA A 505 2.21 2.59 -9.00
CA ALA A 505 1.23 3.30 -8.19
C ALA A 505 1.91 3.87 -6.94
N PHE A 506 2.50 5.06 -7.08
CA PHE A 506 3.08 5.76 -5.93
C PHE A 506 2.00 6.40 -5.07
N THR A 507 2.23 6.39 -3.76
CA THR A 507 1.51 7.20 -2.79
C THR A 507 2.28 8.49 -2.58
N TYR A 508 1.99 9.51 -3.39
CA TYR A 508 2.80 10.73 -3.44
C TYR A 508 2.75 11.57 -2.17
N SER A 509 1.71 11.45 -1.35
CA SER A 509 1.64 12.10 -0.03
C SER A 509 2.72 11.62 0.93
N TRP A 510 3.22 10.38 0.77
CA TRP A 510 4.31 9.84 1.58
C TRP A 510 5.68 10.43 1.25
N ILE A 511 5.77 11.17 0.15
CA ILE A 511 7.01 11.86 -0.26
C ILE A 511 7.15 13.18 0.51
N GLU A 512 6.96 13.15 1.80
CA GLU A 512 7.15 14.26 2.72
C GLU A 512 8.04 13.84 3.89
N PRO A 513 9.35 13.65 3.66
CA PRO A 513 10.23 13.08 4.65
C PRO A 513 10.38 14.01 5.84
N THR A 514 10.02 13.51 7.01
CA THR A 514 10.38 14.11 8.29
C THR A 514 11.64 13.45 8.82
N THR A 515 12.38 14.16 9.68
CA THR A 515 13.58 13.60 10.31
C THR A 515 13.22 12.39 11.16
N GLU A 516 12.08 12.44 11.86
CA GLU A 516 11.60 11.31 12.65
C GLU A 516 11.38 10.07 11.78
N TYR A 517 10.64 10.18 10.68
CA TYR A 517 10.40 9.05 9.78
C TYR A 517 11.70 8.49 9.20
N GLN A 518 12.60 9.37 8.72
CA GLN A 518 13.86 8.93 8.13
C GLN A 518 14.75 8.16 9.12
N MET A 519 14.63 8.40 10.42
CA MET A 519 15.35 7.64 11.45
C MET A 519 14.86 6.19 11.60
N TYR A 520 13.67 5.87 11.14
CA TYR A 520 13.16 4.50 11.08
C TYR A 520 13.57 3.75 9.81
N VAL A 521 14.08 4.47 8.78
CA VAL A 521 14.38 3.88 7.46
C VAL A 521 15.87 3.95 7.15
N THR A 522 16.43 5.15 7.02
CA THR A 522 17.76 5.35 6.45
C THR A 522 18.88 4.66 7.23
N PRO A 523 18.93 4.69 8.58
CA PRO A 523 20.01 4.05 9.35
C PRO A 523 20.10 2.54 9.15
N PHE A 524 19.02 1.90 8.75
CA PHE A 524 19.03 0.45 8.49
C PHE A 524 19.56 0.10 7.10
N ILE A 525 19.67 1.07 6.19
CA ILE A 525 20.04 0.86 4.78
C ILE A 525 21.41 1.43 4.47
N GLU A 526 21.71 2.62 5.00
CA GLU A 526 23.00 3.27 4.78
C GLU A 526 23.49 3.98 6.04
N PRO A 527 24.85 4.13 6.22
CA PRO A 527 25.41 4.73 7.41
C PRO A 527 24.91 6.17 7.61
N THR A 528 24.37 6.44 8.80
CA THR A 528 23.73 7.72 9.17
C THR A 528 24.20 8.10 10.55
N PHE A 529 24.84 9.26 10.71
CA PHE A 529 25.36 9.77 11.99
C PHE A 529 24.87 11.18 12.28
N SER A 530 24.25 11.84 11.30
CA SER A 530 23.74 13.20 11.41
C SER A 530 22.44 13.36 10.62
N GLU A 531 21.73 14.46 10.88
CA GLU A 531 20.53 14.79 10.09
C GLU A 531 20.86 15.05 8.61
N GLU A 532 22.07 15.56 8.32
CA GLU A 532 22.51 15.78 6.96
C GLU A 532 22.65 14.47 6.17
N ASP A 533 23.07 13.39 6.82
CA ASP A 533 23.19 12.08 6.18
C ASP A 533 21.83 11.51 5.75
N LEU A 534 20.76 11.80 6.50
CA LEU A 534 19.39 11.40 6.13
C LEU A 534 18.92 11.98 4.80
N TYR A 535 19.55 13.07 4.37
CA TYR A 535 19.17 13.81 3.17
C TYR A 535 20.34 13.96 2.19
N ASP A 536 21.35 13.09 2.25
CA ASP A 536 22.49 13.14 1.33
C ASP A 536 22.02 12.87 -0.11
N PRO A 537 22.17 13.86 -1.03
CA PRO A 537 21.78 13.67 -2.42
C PRO A 537 22.59 12.58 -3.15
N LEU A 538 23.70 12.12 -2.56
CA LEU A 538 24.52 11.02 -3.07
C LEU A 538 24.14 9.68 -2.47
N GLY A 539 23.37 9.66 -1.38
CA GLY A 539 22.92 8.48 -0.69
C GLY A 539 22.04 7.56 -1.53
N TYR A 540 22.06 6.30 -1.24
CA TYR A 540 21.27 5.29 -1.95
C TYR A 540 19.77 5.49 -1.69
N VAL A 541 19.38 5.70 -0.43
CA VAL A 541 17.99 5.94 -0.04
C VAL A 541 17.45 7.18 -0.73
N TYR A 542 18.16 8.31 -0.61
CA TYR A 542 17.71 9.57 -1.23
C TYR A 542 17.49 9.46 -2.74
N LYS A 543 18.39 8.79 -3.48
CA LYS A 543 18.31 8.67 -4.94
C LYS A 543 17.22 7.73 -5.43
N ASN A 544 16.93 6.70 -4.67
CA ASN A 544 16.13 5.57 -5.15
C ASN A 544 14.76 5.47 -4.48
N THR A 545 14.47 6.35 -3.51
CA THR A 545 13.14 6.47 -2.91
C THR A 545 12.19 7.21 -3.86
N TYR A 546 11.11 6.54 -4.26
CA TYR A 546 10.08 7.04 -5.19
C TYR A 546 10.68 7.72 -6.43
N PRO A 547 11.52 7.06 -7.26
CA PRO A 547 12.25 7.69 -8.34
C PRO A 547 11.36 7.97 -9.57
N ALA A 548 10.25 8.71 -9.36
CA ALA A 548 9.20 8.96 -10.35
C ALA A 548 9.73 9.59 -11.64
N ALA A 549 10.65 10.57 -11.52
CA ALA A 549 11.26 11.20 -12.69
C ALA A 549 12.07 10.21 -13.54
N SER A 550 12.77 9.27 -12.89
CA SER A 550 13.56 8.23 -13.55
C SER A 550 12.67 7.24 -14.28
N VAL A 551 11.58 6.77 -13.62
CA VAL A 551 10.59 5.87 -14.22
C VAL A 551 9.93 6.53 -15.44
N LEU A 552 9.48 7.77 -15.31
CA LEU A 552 8.85 8.50 -16.41
C LEU A 552 9.81 8.72 -17.59
N LYS A 553 11.07 9.08 -17.31
CA LYS A 553 12.10 9.27 -18.33
C LYS A 553 12.43 7.98 -19.08
N ALA A 554 12.35 6.83 -18.41
CA ALA A 554 12.51 5.52 -19.03
C ALA A 554 11.31 5.12 -19.90
N GLY A 555 10.17 5.83 -19.84
CA GLY A 555 8.94 5.52 -20.55
C GLY A 555 7.93 4.70 -19.72
N GLY A 556 8.18 4.54 -18.43
CA GLY A 556 7.28 3.83 -17.52
C GLY A 556 5.98 4.59 -17.23
N ILE A 557 4.97 3.87 -16.80
CA ILE A 557 3.62 4.37 -16.50
C ILE A 557 3.55 4.74 -15.03
N LEU A 558 3.25 6.02 -14.74
CA LEU A 558 3.01 6.49 -13.38
C LEU A 558 1.51 6.67 -13.14
N VAL A 559 1.04 6.16 -12.02
CA VAL A 559 -0.32 6.35 -11.52
C VAL A 559 -0.26 6.75 -10.04
N ALA A 560 -1.38 7.19 -9.47
CA ALA A 560 -1.43 7.68 -8.10
C ALA A 560 -2.49 6.94 -7.29
N GLY A 561 -2.12 6.46 -6.12
CA GLY A 561 -3.01 5.98 -5.07
C GLY A 561 -2.86 6.81 -3.81
N SER A 562 -3.93 7.00 -3.07
CA SER A 562 -3.88 7.67 -1.77
C SER A 562 -3.38 6.76 -0.67
N ASP A 563 -3.65 5.48 -0.85
CA ASP A 563 -3.52 4.45 0.19
C ASP A 563 -4.32 4.77 1.47
N ALA A 564 -5.32 5.67 1.35
CA ALA A 564 -6.16 5.98 2.50
C ALA A 564 -6.87 4.71 3.01
N PRO A 565 -6.88 4.46 4.33
CA PRO A 565 -6.65 5.41 5.43
C PRO A 565 -5.21 5.45 5.96
N VAL A 566 -4.23 4.91 5.26
CA VAL A 566 -2.82 4.96 5.71
C VAL A 566 -2.40 6.42 5.87
N GLU A 567 -1.82 6.76 7.03
CA GLU A 567 -1.53 8.11 7.53
C GLU A 567 -2.78 9.02 7.65
N GLU A 568 -3.69 8.99 6.69
CA GLU A 568 -4.83 9.91 6.66
C GLU A 568 -6.06 9.27 5.98
N ARG A 569 -7.23 9.40 6.60
CA ARG A 569 -8.50 8.86 6.04
C ARG A 569 -9.01 9.61 4.82
N ASP A 570 -8.66 10.88 4.67
CA ASP A 570 -9.04 11.67 3.50
C ASP A 570 -8.07 11.36 2.35
N PRO A 571 -8.54 10.88 1.18
CA PRO A 571 -7.67 10.56 0.05
C PRO A 571 -6.83 11.73 -0.49
N ARG A 572 -7.23 12.99 -0.25
CA ARG A 572 -6.52 14.23 -0.58
C ARG A 572 -5.87 14.23 -1.98
N PRO A 573 -6.61 13.95 -3.08
CA PRO A 573 -6.00 13.74 -4.39
C PRO A 573 -5.24 14.97 -4.91
N MET A 574 -5.68 16.20 -4.55
CA MET A 574 -4.97 17.42 -4.95
C MET A 574 -3.64 17.59 -4.23
N LEU A 575 -3.53 17.16 -2.97
CA LEU A 575 -2.26 17.11 -2.25
C LEU A 575 -1.31 16.08 -2.88
N ASN A 576 -1.82 14.89 -3.23
CA ASN A 576 -1.02 13.89 -3.95
C ASN A 576 -0.45 14.44 -5.26
N ILE A 577 -1.24 15.16 -6.05
CA ILE A 577 -0.78 15.82 -7.27
C ILE A 577 0.28 16.90 -6.96
N GLU A 578 0.08 17.70 -5.93
CA GLU A 578 1.03 18.72 -5.50
C GLU A 578 2.37 18.09 -5.09
N LYS A 579 2.34 17.05 -4.24
CA LYS A 579 3.55 16.35 -3.81
C LYS A 579 4.25 15.63 -4.96
N ALA A 580 3.50 15.05 -5.90
CA ALA A 580 4.06 14.45 -7.10
C ALA A 580 4.90 15.45 -7.92
N VAL A 581 4.50 16.73 -7.96
CA VAL A 581 5.17 17.79 -8.73
C VAL A 581 6.27 18.47 -7.93
N THR A 582 6.00 18.79 -6.66
CA THR A 582 6.89 19.66 -5.86
C THR A 582 7.93 18.89 -5.07
N ARG A 583 7.60 17.66 -4.63
CA ARG A 583 8.46 16.83 -3.76
C ARG A 583 8.88 17.54 -2.46
N LYS A 584 8.10 18.51 -2.04
CA LYS A 584 8.47 19.45 -0.99
C LYS A 584 7.79 19.13 0.32
N ASN A 585 8.56 19.08 1.39
CA ASN A 585 8.03 19.09 2.75
C ASN A 585 7.52 20.50 3.09
N ASP A 586 6.26 20.62 3.52
CA ASP A 586 5.59 21.90 3.76
C ASP A 586 6.11 22.62 5.00
N THR A 587 6.59 21.89 6.00
CA THR A 587 7.09 22.44 7.25
C THR A 587 8.53 22.91 7.12
N THR A 588 9.41 22.09 6.56
CA THR A 588 10.85 22.39 6.47
C THR A 588 11.23 23.09 5.17
N GLY A 589 10.39 22.99 4.14
CA GLY A 589 10.69 23.46 2.79
C GLY A 589 11.71 22.61 2.03
N ARG A 590 12.18 21.50 2.63
CA ARG A 590 13.11 20.57 1.97
C ARG A 590 12.44 19.89 0.78
N ILE A 591 13.22 19.63 -0.25
CA ILE A 591 12.81 18.87 -1.43
C ILE A 591 13.53 17.53 -1.36
N PHE A 592 12.80 16.45 -1.59
CA PHE A 592 13.34 15.11 -1.61
C PHE A 592 13.38 14.59 -3.05
N ASN A 593 14.58 14.26 -3.56
CA ASN A 593 14.88 13.68 -4.89
C ASN A 593 14.31 14.47 -6.08
#